data_c2c3c2a356b9901c42d1a0755bf9f04c
#
_entry.id   c2c3c2a356b9901c42d1a0755bf9f04c
#
_cell.length_a   1.000
_cell.length_b   1.000
_cell.length_c   1.000
_cell.angle_alpha   90.00
_cell.angle_beta   90.00
_cell.angle_gamma   90.00
#
_symmetry.space_group_name_H-M   'P 1'
#
loop_
_entity.id
_entity.type
_entity.pdbx_description
1 polymer ?
#
loop_
_entity_poly.entity_id
_entity_poly.type
_entity_poly.pdbx_seq_one_letter_code
_entity_poly.pdbx_strand_id
1 'polypeptide(L)'
;MVIVLAITEKYGFFSTQVIIAALNEEEGIGLTIAELMDTLEDSRVLVVDGKSTDRTVEVAKNLGAQIFIQDGLGKGDAVAKAIANIDPTVDYVVLTDADYTYPAAYIPAMIQILERNPQVGMVCGNRFNGYEEKTASSSIFYVGNRFIAFAHNLLNGVTLVDPLTGLRVVRAKILRNWQVQSKGFDVEVELNHHVEREGFGIAEVPINYRERLGTKKLGIKNGGEIFKRIMLEFVNENSKRIA
;
A
#
# COMPACT_ATOMS: atom_id res chain seq x y z
N MET A 1 2.11 -18.62 20.20
CA MET A 1 3.56 -18.87 20.17
C MET A 1 3.96 -20.13 19.41
N VAL A 2 3.29 -21.27 19.57
CA VAL A 2 3.64 -22.53 18.85
C VAL A 2 3.31 -22.51 17.36
N ILE A 3 2.27 -21.82 16.91
CA ILE A 3 1.86 -21.75 15.49
C ILE A 3 2.78 -20.84 14.67
N VAL A 4 3.30 -19.76 15.26
CA VAL A 4 4.23 -18.83 14.59
C VAL A 4 5.59 -19.47 14.34
N LEU A 5 6.12 -20.20 15.31
CA LEU A 5 7.39 -20.96 15.18
C LEU A 5 7.31 -22.08 14.11
N ALA A 6 6.16 -22.74 13.97
CA ALA A 6 5.97 -23.77 12.94
C ALA A 6 5.89 -23.22 11.50
N ILE A 7 5.61 -21.91 11.35
CA ILE A 7 5.56 -21.24 10.04
C ILE A 7 6.97 -20.79 9.60
N THR A 8 7.78 -20.29 10.53
CA THR A 8 9.16 -19.82 10.24
C THR A 8 10.14 -20.95 9.91
N GLU A 9 9.99 -22.14 10.48
CA GLU A 9 10.87 -23.29 10.17
C GLU A 9 10.65 -23.85 8.75
N LYS A 10 9.54 -23.57 8.11
CA LYS A 10 9.19 -24.13 6.79
C LYS A 10 9.41 -23.20 5.61
N TYR A 11 9.50 -21.90 5.84
CA TYR A 11 9.64 -20.87 4.80
C TYR A 11 10.76 -19.93 5.23
N GLY A 12 11.88 -19.93 4.51
CA GLY A 12 13.09 -19.17 4.84
C GLY A 12 12.84 -17.73 5.29
N PHE A 13 13.81 -17.13 5.96
CA PHE A 13 13.77 -15.72 6.37
C PHE A 13 13.70 -14.84 5.12
N PHE A 14 12.55 -14.22 4.87
CA PHE A 14 12.41 -13.23 3.81
C PHE A 14 12.74 -11.85 4.36
N SER A 15 13.66 -11.17 3.72
CA SER A 15 14.01 -9.81 4.08
C SER A 15 12.92 -8.85 3.62
N THR A 16 12.32 -8.12 4.56
CA THR A 16 11.17 -7.23 4.30
C THR A 16 11.49 -5.81 4.72
N GLN A 17 11.13 -4.85 3.88
CA GLN A 17 11.12 -3.43 4.21
C GLN A 17 9.69 -2.91 4.24
N VAL A 18 9.33 -2.21 5.30
CA VAL A 18 8.03 -1.53 5.42
C VAL A 18 8.20 -0.07 5.05
N ILE A 19 7.33 0.44 4.20
CA ILE A 19 7.26 1.84 3.77
C ILE A 19 5.94 2.45 4.25
N ILE A 20 6.03 3.54 4.99
CA ILE A 20 4.91 4.29 5.51
C ILE A 20 5.00 5.74 5.01
N ALA A 21 4.04 6.18 4.20
CA ALA A 21 3.89 7.60 3.88
C ALA A 21 3.06 8.28 4.98
N ALA A 22 3.60 9.31 5.63
CA ALA A 22 2.97 9.96 6.77
C ALA A 22 2.89 11.49 6.59
N LEU A 23 1.77 12.07 7.02
CA LEU A 23 1.58 13.53 7.13
C LEU A 23 0.62 13.83 8.28
N ASN A 24 1.12 14.40 9.38
CA ASN A 24 0.33 14.71 10.58
C ASN A 24 -0.50 13.50 11.05
N GLU A 25 0.18 12.43 11.48
CA GLU A 25 -0.39 11.16 11.92
C GLU A 25 0.12 10.76 13.32
N GLU A 26 0.39 11.74 14.20
CA GLU A 26 0.94 11.48 15.53
C GLU A 26 0.10 10.51 16.37
N GLU A 27 -1.22 10.46 16.14
CA GLU A 27 -2.14 9.58 16.87
C GLU A 27 -2.03 8.11 16.44
N GLY A 28 -1.75 7.82 15.15
CA GLY A 28 -1.76 6.48 14.58
C GLY A 28 -0.38 5.87 14.36
N ILE A 29 0.63 6.70 14.03
CA ILE A 29 1.94 6.23 13.56
C ILE A 29 2.65 5.34 14.57
N GLY A 30 2.54 5.65 15.87
CA GLY A 30 3.19 4.88 16.92
C GLY A 30 2.65 3.47 17.03
N LEU A 31 1.33 3.30 17.03
CA LEU A 31 0.68 1.99 17.09
C LEU A 31 0.93 1.19 15.81
N THR A 32 0.92 1.86 14.65
CA THR A 32 1.23 1.24 13.36
C THR A 32 2.64 0.65 13.36
N ILE A 33 3.66 1.43 13.76
CA ILE A 33 5.06 0.96 13.78
C ILE A 33 5.24 -0.17 14.80
N ALA A 34 4.68 -0.03 16.00
CA ALA A 34 4.80 -1.04 17.03
C ALA A 34 4.22 -2.39 16.59
N GLU A 35 3.02 -2.40 16.00
CA GLU A 35 2.39 -3.62 15.50
C GLU A 35 3.17 -4.24 14.34
N LEU A 36 3.73 -3.44 13.46
CA LEU A 36 4.57 -3.91 12.35
C LEU A 36 5.84 -4.58 12.87
N MET A 37 6.53 -3.99 13.83
CA MET A 37 7.75 -4.56 14.42
C MET A 37 7.48 -5.83 15.22
N ASP A 38 6.31 -5.92 15.89
CA ASP A 38 5.89 -7.14 16.60
C ASP A 38 5.51 -8.29 15.63
N THR A 39 4.97 -7.94 14.46
CA THR A 39 4.48 -8.92 13.48
C THR A 39 5.59 -9.41 12.54
N LEU A 40 6.53 -8.54 12.19
CA LEU A 40 7.58 -8.77 11.20
C LEU A 40 8.96 -8.66 11.87
N GLU A 41 9.46 -9.79 12.38
CA GLU A 41 10.81 -9.86 12.94
C GLU A 41 11.83 -9.41 11.89
N ASP A 42 12.81 -8.60 12.30
CA ASP A 42 13.89 -8.06 11.46
C ASP A 42 13.45 -7.16 10.29
N SER A 43 12.19 -6.68 10.28
CA SER A 43 11.75 -5.71 9.26
C SER A 43 12.37 -4.33 9.48
N ARG A 44 12.71 -3.67 8.38
CA ARG A 44 13.15 -2.26 8.37
C ARG A 44 11.96 -1.36 8.09
N VAL A 45 11.63 -0.50 9.04
CA VAL A 45 10.54 0.47 8.87
C VAL A 45 11.11 1.79 8.36
N LEU A 46 10.68 2.19 7.17
CA LEU A 46 10.98 3.47 6.54
C LEU A 46 9.72 4.35 6.54
N VAL A 47 9.77 5.48 7.22
CA VAL A 47 8.71 6.49 7.17
C VAL A 47 9.16 7.62 6.25
N VAL A 48 8.35 7.93 5.25
CA VAL A 48 8.53 9.12 4.43
C VAL A 48 7.51 10.16 4.85
N ASP A 49 8.03 11.20 5.52
CA ASP A 49 7.22 12.25 6.12
C ASP A 49 6.95 13.39 5.14
N GLY A 50 5.68 13.77 5.03
CA GLY A 50 5.16 14.84 4.18
C GLY A 50 5.35 16.26 4.74
N LYS A 51 6.36 16.49 5.57
CA LYS A 51 6.60 17.74 6.31
C LYS A 51 5.55 17.97 7.40
N SER A 52 5.33 16.96 8.22
CA SER A 52 4.42 17.03 9.38
C SER A 52 4.79 18.16 10.33
N THR A 53 3.76 18.77 10.90
CA THR A 53 3.88 19.87 11.87
C THR A 53 3.53 19.44 13.30
N ASP A 54 3.07 18.19 13.46
CA ASP A 54 2.79 17.53 14.73
C ASP A 54 3.97 16.64 15.17
N ARG A 55 3.75 15.73 16.09
CA ARG A 55 4.79 14.86 16.64
C ARG A 55 5.03 13.57 15.83
N THR A 56 4.50 13.44 14.61
CA THR A 56 4.63 12.26 13.76
C THR A 56 6.08 11.78 13.65
N VAL A 57 6.99 12.68 13.27
CA VAL A 57 8.42 12.36 13.08
C VAL A 57 9.10 11.97 14.39
N GLU A 58 8.79 12.67 15.48
CA GLU A 58 9.33 12.37 16.82
C GLU A 58 8.93 10.97 17.26
N VAL A 59 7.62 10.65 17.18
CA VAL A 59 7.08 9.34 17.57
C VAL A 59 7.72 8.21 16.74
N ALA A 60 7.79 8.37 15.43
CA ALA A 60 8.36 7.35 14.55
C ALA A 60 9.86 7.11 14.82
N LYS A 61 10.64 8.16 15.05
CA LYS A 61 12.07 8.05 15.41
C LYS A 61 12.29 7.32 16.73
N ASN A 62 11.48 7.63 17.74
CA ASN A 62 11.59 7.01 19.06
C ASN A 62 11.33 5.51 19.02
N LEU A 63 10.60 5.01 18.02
CA LEU A 63 10.35 3.59 17.75
C LEU A 63 11.39 2.96 16.80
N GLY A 64 12.45 3.68 16.43
CA GLY A 64 13.53 3.14 15.63
C GLY A 64 13.28 3.16 14.11
N ALA A 65 12.22 3.81 13.62
CA ALA A 65 11.98 3.95 12.19
C ALA A 65 13.02 4.85 11.54
N GLN A 66 13.46 4.50 10.32
CA GLN A 66 14.23 5.38 9.47
C GLN A 66 13.31 6.45 8.89
N ILE A 67 13.74 7.71 8.94
CA ILE A 67 12.91 8.83 8.47
C ILE A 67 13.54 9.50 7.26
N PHE A 68 12.74 9.66 6.21
CA PHE A 68 13.03 10.58 5.10
C PHE A 68 11.95 11.66 5.04
N ILE A 69 12.35 12.86 4.71
CA ILE A 69 11.42 13.95 4.41
C ILE A 69 11.21 13.97 2.90
N GLN A 70 9.98 14.00 2.42
CA GLN A 70 9.69 14.10 0.99
C GLN A 70 10.12 15.46 0.42
N ASP A 71 10.48 15.48 -0.85
CA ASP A 71 10.93 16.71 -1.50
C ASP A 71 9.75 17.58 -1.94
N GLY A 72 8.77 16.98 -2.59
CA GLY A 72 7.55 17.61 -3.10
C GLY A 72 6.36 17.58 -2.14
N LEU A 73 5.20 17.25 -2.66
CA LEU A 73 3.93 17.19 -1.93
C LEU A 73 3.10 15.98 -2.38
N GLY A 74 2.32 15.43 -1.43
CA GLY A 74 1.35 14.37 -1.66
C GLY A 74 1.92 12.96 -1.53
N LYS A 75 1.04 11.96 -1.49
CA LYS A 75 1.39 10.57 -1.21
C LYS A 75 2.29 9.96 -2.29
N GLY A 76 2.04 10.29 -3.56
CA GLY A 76 2.85 9.79 -4.68
C GLY A 76 4.31 10.23 -4.59
N ASP A 77 4.58 11.50 -4.23
CA ASP A 77 5.93 12.00 -4.04
C ASP A 77 6.64 11.30 -2.85
N ALA A 78 5.91 11.05 -1.75
CA ALA A 78 6.45 10.27 -0.64
C ALA A 78 6.79 8.84 -1.06
N VAL A 79 5.93 8.18 -1.83
CA VAL A 79 6.19 6.85 -2.38
C VAL A 79 7.39 6.86 -3.31
N ALA A 80 7.51 7.85 -4.21
CA ALA A 80 8.67 7.99 -5.10
C ALA A 80 9.99 8.11 -4.31
N LYS A 81 9.98 8.92 -3.25
CA LYS A 81 11.13 9.05 -2.34
C LYS A 81 11.48 7.73 -1.67
N ALA A 82 10.47 6.97 -1.23
CA ALA A 82 10.67 5.66 -0.61
C ALA A 82 11.25 4.65 -1.59
N ILE A 83 10.72 4.57 -2.82
CA ILE A 83 11.19 3.66 -3.87
C ILE A 83 12.67 3.88 -4.18
N ALA A 84 13.11 5.14 -4.26
CA ALA A 84 14.53 5.49 -4.47
C ALA A 84 15.45 5.05 -3.32
N ASN A 85 14.89 4.66 -2.17
CA ASN A 85 15.62 4.26 -0.96
C ASN A 85 15.28 2.84 -0.49
N ILE A 86 14.73 2.00 -1.37
CA ILE A 86 14.55 0.57 -1.08
C ILE A 86 15.92 -0.08 -0.92
N ASP A 87 16.08 -0.80 0.20
CA ASP A 87 17.28 -1.60 0.43
C ASP A 87 17.45 -2.65 -0.69
N PRO A 88 18.61 -2.72 -1.35
CA PRO A 88 18.82 -3.66 -2.45
C PRO A 88 18.72 -5.14 -2.04
N THR A 89 18.82 -5.44 -0.76
CA THR A 89 18.84 -6.80 -0.24
C THR A 89 17.47 -7.36 0.12
N VAL A 90 16.41 -6.51 0.17
CA VAL A 90 15.07 -6.98 0.55
C VAL A 90 14.36 -7.71 -0.60
N ASP A 91 13.61 -8.74 -0.23
CA ASP A 91 12.80 -9.54 -1.16
C ASP A 91 11.42 -8.92 -1.37
N TYR A 92 10.84 -8.39 -0.30
CA TYR A 92 9.50 -7.81 -0.27
C TYR A 92 9.47 -6.42 0.32
N VAL A 93 8.57 -5.62 -0.21
CA VAL A 93 8.22 -4.30 0.34
C VAL A 93 6.76 -4.31 0.75
N VAL A 94 6.50 -3.89 1.98
CA VAL A 94 5.15 -3.61 2.48
C VAL A 94 4.90 -2.12 2.36
N LEU A 95 3.82 -1.73 1.69
CA LEU A 95 3.30 -0.37 1.71
C LEU A 95 2.09 -0.34 2.64
N THR A 96 2.02 0.64 3.54
CA THR A 96 0.88 0.80 4.44
C THR A 96 0.70 2.27 4.84
N ASP A 97 -0.47 2.61 5.39
CA ASP A 97 -0.77 3.94 5.91
C ASP A 97 -0.36 4.08 7.38
N ALA A 98 -0.17 5.32 7.84
CA ALA A 98 0.30 5.65 9.18
C ALA A 98 -0.81 5.69 10.26
N ASP A 99 -2.08 5.54 9.88
CA ASP A 99 -3.27 5.86 10.66
C ASP A 99 -3.87 4.70 11.46
N TYR A 100 -3.13 3.59 11.57
CA TYR A 100 -3.50 2.35 12.29
C TYR A 100 -4.72 1.60 11.72
N THR A 101 -5.16 1.91 10.51
CA THR A 101 -6.32 1.27 9.89
C THR A 101 -6.06 -0.15 9.39
N TYR A 102 -4.82 -0.47 9.03
CA TYR A 102 -4.41 -1.75 8.45
C TYR A 102 -3.73 -2.66 9.47
N PRO A 103 -4.36 -3.80 9.87
CA PRO A 103 -3.72 -4.74 10.79
C PRO A 103 -2.51 -5.43 10.16
N ALA A 104 -1.35 -5.36 10.81
CA ALA A 104 -0.12 -5.99 10.32
C ALA A 104 -0.21 -7.51 10.29
N ALA A 105 -1.07 -8.13 11.10
CA ALA A 105 -1.25 -9.58 11.21
C ALA A 105 -1.56 -10.30 9.89
N TYR A 106 -2.03 -9.58 8.86
CA TYR A 106 -2.28 -10.16 7.53
C TYR A 106 -1.03 -10.25 6.65
N ILE A 107 0.03 -9.48 6.94
CA ILE A 107 1.21 -9.37 6.10
C ILE A 107 1.93 -10.72 5.92
N PRO A 108 2.15 -11.55 6.95
CA PRO A 108 2.78 -12.85 6.77
C PRO A 108 2.04 -13.76 5.78
N ALA A 109 0.70 -13.77 5.83
CA ALA A 109 -0.12 -14.54 4.88
C ALA A 109 -0.01 -13.98 3.45
N MET A 110 0.09 -12.66 3.30
CA MET A 110 0.28 -12.00 1.99
C MET A 110 1.65 -12.35 1.39
N ILE A 111 2.71 -12.40 2.19
CA ILE A 111 4.05 -12.86 1.77
C ILE A 111 3.97 -14.33 1.32
N GLN A 112 3.30 -15.20 2.07
CA GLN A 112 3.15 -16.62 1.69
C GLN A 112 2.41 -16.81 0.37
N ILE A 113 1.43 -15.95 0.05
CA ILE A 113 0.77 -15.98 -1.27
C ILE A 113 1.78 -15.68 -2.38
N LEU A 114 2.63 -14.67 -2.21
CA LEU A 114 3.69 -14.35 -3.15
C LEU A 114 4.64 -15.55 -3.34
N GLU A 115 5.09 -16.16 -2.25
CA GLU A 115 6.00 -17.28 -2.29
C GLU A 115 5.45 -18.49 -3.07
N ARG A 116 4.19 -18.81 -2.84
CA ARG A 116 3.53 -19.95 -3.49
C ARG A 116 3.15 -19.70 -4.94
N ASN A 117 3.09 -18.44 -5.36
CA ASN A 117 2.60 -18.03 -6.68
C ASN A 117 3.59 -17.09 -7.38
N PRO A 118 4.61 -17.62 -8.06
CA PRO A 118 5.64 -16.81 -8.72
C PRO A 118 5.11 -15.81 -9.76
N GLN A 119 3.92 -16.06 -10.33
CA GLN A 119 3.23 -15.18 -11.27
C GLN A 119 2.52 -14.00 -10.59
N VAL A 120 2.37 -14.02 -9.25
CA VAL A 120 1.79 -12.91 -8.49
C VAL A 120 2.93 -11.98 -8.05
N GLY A 121 2.82 -10.70 -8.39
CA GLY A 121 3.80 -9.66 -8.08
C GLY A 121 3.44 -8.83 -6.86
N MET A 122 2.14 -8.72 -6.56
CA MET A 122 1.61 -7.93 -5.46
C MET A 122 0.41 -8.62 -4.83
N VAL A 123 0.27 -8.49 -3.51
CA VAL A 123 -0.93 -8.86 -2.76
C VAL A 123 -1.46 -7.63 -2.05
N CYS A 124 -2.76 -7.38 -2.17
CA CYS A 124 -3.47 -6.24 -1.60
C CYS A 124 -4.40 -6.67 -0.46
N GLY A 125 -4.53 -5.85 0.58
CA GLY A 125 -5.53 -6.02 1.62
C GLY A 125 -6.88 -5.46 1.16
N ASN A 126 -7.89 -6.32 0.99
CA ASN A 126 -9.22 -5.92 0.56
C ASN A 126 -10.09 -5.53 1.77
N ARG A 127 -10.49 -4.27 1.85
CA ARG A 127 -11.28 -3.70 2.95
C ARG A 127 -12.77 -4.03 2.89
N PHE A 128 -13.28 -4.46 1.74
CA PHE A 128 -14.72 -4.63 1.51
C PHE A 128 -15.26 -6.01 1.89
N ASN A 129 -14.39 -7.00 2.13
CA ASN A 129 -14.77 -8.36 2.56
C ASN A 129 -14.62 -8.53 4.09
N GLY A 130 -15.36 -7.86 4.88
CA GLY A 130 -15.31 -7.96 6.35
C GLY A 130 -15.88 -6.74 7.04
N TYR A 131 -16.18 -5.70 6.28
CA TYR A 131 -16.92 -4.56 6.78
C TYR A 131 -18.38 -4.95 6.89
N GLU A 132 -19.00 -4.76 8.06
CA GLU A 132 -20.45 -4.88 8.19
C GLU A 132 -21.11 -3.95 7.16
N GLU A 133 -21.82 -4.54 6.20
CA GLU A 133 -22.47 -3.84 5.07
C GLU A 133 -23.32 -2.62 5.51
N LYS A 134 -23.73 -2.59 6.77
CA LYS A 134 -24.61 -1.55 7.33
C LYS A 134 -23.96 -0.19 7.53
N THR A 135 -22.64 -0.11 7.72
CA THR A 135 -21.95 1.18 7.97
C THR A 135 -21.23 1.72 6.73
N ALA A 136 -20.76 0.83 5.86
CA ALA A 136 -20.02 1.22 4.65
C ALA A 136 -20.94 1.59 3.48
N SER A 137 -22.09 0.90 3.32
CA SER A 137 -22.99 1.09 2.16
C SER A 137 -23.67 2.46 2.10
N SER A 138 -23.80 3.14 3.23
CA SER A 138 -24.38 4.50 3.31
C SER A 138 -23.35 5.62 3.12
N SER A 139 -22.07 5.31 3.04
CA SER A 139 -21.03 6.31 2.86
C SER A 139 -20.81 6.64 1.38
N ILE A 140 -20.85 7.92 1.05
CA ILE A 140 -20.51 8.42 -0.30
C ILE A 140 -19.12 7.97 -0.76
N PHE A 141 -18.20 7.76 0.18
CA PHE A 141 -16.86 7.23 -0.10
C PHE A 141 -16.89 5.76 -0.50
N TYR A 142 -17.77 4.93 0.10
CA TYR A 142 -17.93 3.54 -0.29
C TYR A 142 -18.44 3.44 -1.73
N VAL A 143 -19.53 4.17 -2.04
CA VAL A 143 -20.08 4.21 -3.41
C VAL A 143 -19.05 4.75 -4.40
N GLY A 144 -18.33 5.81 -4.04
CA GLY A 144 -17.25 6.37 -4.85
C GLY A 144 -16.14 5.35 -5.12
N ASN A 145 -15.66 4.64 -4.10
CA ASN A 145 -14.64 3.60 -4.25
C ASN A 145 -15.10 2.44 -5.13
N ARG A 146 -16.37 2.00 -5.01
CA ARG A 146 -16.95 0.96 -5.87
C ARG A 146 -17.04 1.39 -7.33
N PHE A 147 -17.41 2.65 -7.57
CA PHE A 147 -17.43 3.21 -8.93
C PHE A 147 -16.02 3.30 -9.51
N ILE A 148 -15.04 3.74 -8.74
CA ILE A 148 -13.64 3.80 -9.17
C ILE A 148 -13.10 2.38 -9.44
N ALA A 149 -13.40 1.40 -8.58
CA ALA A 149 -13.03 0.01 -8.80
C ALA A 149 -13.64 -0.55 -10.09
N PHE A 150 -14.91 -0.28 -10.34
CA PHE A 150 -15.57 -0.67 -11.57
C PHE A 150 -14.91 -0.04 -12.80
N ALA A 151 -14.65 1.28 -12.77
CA ALA A 151 -13.98 1.97 -13.87
C ALA A 151 -12.56 1.46 -14.10
N HIS A 152 -11.80 1.24 -13.03
CA HIS A 152 -10.46 0.66 -13.09
C HIS A 152 -10.50 -0.73 -13.76
N ASN A 153 -11.37 -1.62 -13.31
CA ASN A 153 -11.46 -2.97 -13.84
C ASN A 153 -11.92 -3.00 -15.30
N LEU A 154 -12.94 -2.19 -15.64
CA LEU A 154 -13.49 -2.14 -16.99
C LEU A 154 -12.48 -1.61 -18.02
N LEU A 155 -11.76 -0.55 -17.65
CA LEU A 155 -10.85 0.12 -18.58
C LEU A 155 -9.50 -0.59 -18.71
N ASN A 156 -9.07 -1.28 -17.67
CA ASN A 156 -7.72 -1.83 -17.59
C ASN A 156 -7.67 -3.37 -17.60
N GLY A 157 -8.84 -4.02 -17.72
CA GLY A 157 -8.93 -5.47 -17.89
C GLY A 157 -8.53 -6.28 -16.64
N VAL A 158 -8.50 -5.66 -15.47
CA VAL A 158 -8.17 -6.29 -14.19
C VAL A 158 -9.42 -6.59 -13.38
N THR A 159 -9.28 -7.43 -12.36
CA THR A 159 -10.40 -7.79 -11.47
C THR A 159 -9.97 -7.60 -10.03
N LEU A 160 -9.97 -6.34 -9.57
CA LEU A 160 -9.69 -5.97 -8.18
C LEU A 160 -10.98 -5.49 -7.51
N VAL A 161 -11.20 -5.96 -6.29
CA VAL A 161 -12.35 -5.52 -5.45
C VAL A 161 -12.01 -4.19 -4.78
N ASP A 162 -10.75 -4.01 -4.35
CA ASP A 162 -10.27 -2.81 -3.66
C ASP A 162 -8.95 -2.26 -4.26
N PRO A 163 -8.99 -1.68 -5.47
CA PRO A 163 -7.79 -1.17 -6.13
C PRO A 163 -7.12 0.02 -5.44
N LEU A 164 -7.80 0.65 -4.47
CA LEU A 164 -7.33 1.84 -3.75
C LEU A 164 -6.91 1.55 -2.30
N THR A 165 -6.73 0.30 -1.94
CA THR A 165 -6.24 -0.07 -0.59
C THR A 165 -4.81 0.44 -0.36
N GLY A 166 -4.49 0.86 0.86
CA GLY A 166 -3.13 1.27 1.24
C GLY A 166 -2.23 0.10 1.62
N LEU A 167 -2.79 -1.03 2.12
CA LEU A 167 -1.98 -2.20 2.50
C LEU A 167 -1.65 -3.06 1.28
N ARG A 168 -0.36 -3.16 0.97
CA ARG A 168 0.16 -3.92 -0.16
C ARG A 168 1.47 -4.59 0.20
N VAL A 169 1.66 -5.83 -0.25
CA VAL A 169 2.95 -6.52 -0.21
C VAL A 169 3.39 -6.76 -1.64
N VAL A 170 4.55 -6.25 -2.01
CA VAL A 170 5.06 -6.24 -3.40
C VAL A 170 6.44 -6.89 -3.45
N ARG A 171 6.73 -7.64 -4.49
CA ARG A 171 8.10 -8.10 -4.76
C ARG A 171 9.00 -6.89 -5.00
N ALA A 172 10.06 -6.75 -4.21
CA ALA A 172 10.93 -5.57 -4.26
C ALA A 172 11.53 -5.33 -5.67
N LYS A 173 11.80 -6.39 -6.43
CA LYS A 173 12.31 -6.29 -7.81
C LYS A 173 11.39 -5.48 -8.75
N ILE A 174 10.07 -5.54 -8.54
CA ILE A 174 9.08 -4.80 -9.34
C ILE A 174 9.19 -3.31 -9.03
N LEU A 175 9.28 -2.95 -7.76
CA LEU A 175 9.34 -1.55 -7.33
C LEU A 175 10.65 -0.86 -7.73
N ARG A 176 11.78 -1.56 -7.75
CA ARG A 176 13.07 -0.96 -8.13
C ARG A 176 13.09 -0.38 -9.54
N ASN A 177 12.26 -0.91 -10.43
CA ASN A 177 12.14 -0.43 -11.81
C ASN A 177 11.03 0.60 -11.99
N TRP A 178 10.26 0.90 -10.93
CA TRP A 178 9.12 1.80 -11.02
C TRP A 178 9.53 3.26 -10.91
N GLN A 179 9.24 4.02 -11.97
CA GLN A 179 9.35 5.46 -11.98
C GLN A 179 7.99 6.09 -11.69
N VAL A 180 7.76 6.43 -10.44
CA VAL A 180 6.49 6.99 -9.96
C VAL A 180 6.21 8.33 -10.63
N GLN A 181 5.06 8.46 -11.29
CA GLN A 181 4.59 9.67 -11.95
C GLN A 181 3.51 10.39 -11.15
N SER A 182 2.76 9.64 -10.34
CA SER A 182 1.71 10.17 -9.47
C SER A 182 2.29 11.07 -8.40
N LYS A 183 1.54 12.13 -8.07
CA LYS A 183 1.89 13.01 -6.94
C LYS A 183 1.00 12.79 -5.74
N GLY A 184 -0.24 12.36 -5.94
CA GLY A 184 -1.28 12.23 -4.93
C GLY A 184 -1.68 10.78 -4.61
N PHE A 185 -2.96 10.64 -4.26
CA PHE A 185 -3.60 9.36 -3.97
C PHE A 185 -3.94 8.52 -5.20
N ASP A 186 -3.53 8.96 -6.38
CA ASP A 186 -3.60 8.20 -7.63
C ASP A 186 -2.43 7.21 -7.77
N VAL A 187 -1.48 7.22 -6.86
CA VAL A 187 -0.31 6.35 -6.83
C VAL A 187 -0.68 4.87 -6.69
N GLU A 188 -1.76 4.55 -5.99
CA GLU A 188 -2.27 3.18 -5.87
C GLU A 188 -2.70 2.61 -7.23
N VAL A 189 -3.37 3.41 -8.05
CA VAL A 189 -3.76 3.03 -9.42
C VAL A 189 -2.53 2.83 -10.29
N GLU A 190 -1.60 3.77 -10.24
CA GLU A 190 -0.35 3.67 -11.00
C GLU A 190 0.45 2.41 -10.65
N LEU A 191 0.52 2.06 -9.36
CA LEU A 191 1.20 0.84 -8.92
C LEU A 191 0.52 -0.42 -9.45
N ASN A 192 -0.81 -0.49 -9.44
CA ASN A 192 -1.54 -1.62 -10.00
C ASN A 192 -1.11 -1.86 -11.46
N HIS A 193 -1.14 -0.81 -12.28
CA HIS A 193 -0.74 -0.88 -13.68
C HIS A 193 0.75 -1.19 -13.86
N HIS A 194 1.60 -0.67 -12.99
CA HIS A 194 3.02 -0.97 -13.06
C HIS A 194 3.27 -2.47 -12.84
N VAL A 195 2.65 -3.09 -11.83
CA VAL A 195 2.78 -4.53 -11.54
C VAL A 195 2.34 -5.37 -12.74
N GLU A 196 1.23 -5.00 -13.37
CA GLU A 196 0.71 -5.72 -14.54
C GLU A 196 1.59 -5.55 -15.79
N ARG A 197 2.13 -4.35 -16.01
CA ARG A 197 3.10 -4.09 -17.09
C ARG A 197 4.41 -4.88 -16.94
N GLU A 198 4.79 -5.16 -15.70
CA GLU A 198 5.93 -6.06 -15.42
C GLU A 198 5.57 -7.55 -15.61
N GLY A 199 4.34 -7.86 -16.05
CA GLY A 199 3.88 -9.21 -16.36
C GLY A 199 3.42 -10.03 -15.16
N PHE A 200 3.12 -9.37 -14.03
CA PHE A 200 2.67 -10.04 -12.82
C PHE A 200 1.19 -9.80 -12.53
N GLY A 201 0.56 -10.82 -11.94
CA GLY A 201 -0.80 -10.69 -11.40
C GLY A 201 -0.82 -10.01 -10.03
N ILE A 202 -2.01 -9.57 -9.63
CA ILE A 202 -2.33 -9.01 -8.32
C ILE A 202 -3.34 -9.92 -7.64
N ALA A 203 -3.09 -10.28 -6.38
CA ALA A 203 -4.03 -11.01 -5.54
C ALA A 203 -4.58 -10.11 -4.43
N GLU A 204 -5.73 -10.48 -3.87
CA GLU A 204 -6.35 -9.77 -2.75
C GLU A 204 -6.61 -10.71 -1.58
N VAL A 205 -6.42 -10.21 -0.36
CA VAL A 205 -6.73 -10.89 0.90
C VAL A 205 -7.75 -10.05 1.66
N PRO A 206 -8.89 -10.61 2.08
CA PRO A 206 -9.84 -9.89 2.91
C PRO A 206 -9.22 -9.53 4.26
N ILE A 207 -9.39 -8.29 4.69
CA ILE A 207 -8.86 -7.78 5.95
C ILE A 207 -9.93 -7.11 6.79
N ASN A 208 -9.75 -7.15 8.11
CA ASN A 208 -10.57 -6.37 9.06
C ASN A 208 -10.01 -4.95 9.16
N TYR A 209 -10.52 -4.05 8.31
CA TYR A 209 -10.12 -2.64 8.30
C TYR A 209 -10.62 -1.94 9.56
N ARG A 210 -9.72 -1.27 10.28
CA ARG A 210 -10.02 -0.59 11.54
C ARG A 210 -10.52 0.83 11.34
N GLU A 211 -11.13 1.39 12.37
CA GLU A 211 -11.40 2.81 12.43
C GLU A 211 -10.07 3.60 12.47
N ARG A 212 -10.02 4.68 11.70
CA ARG A 212 -8.86 5.55 11.59
C ARG A 212 -8.60 6.31 12.89
N LEU A 213 -7.34 6.41 13.28
CA LEU A 213 -6.87 7.39 14.26
C LEU A 213 -6.43 8.66 13.52
N GLY A 214 -6.76 9.82 14.10
CA GLY A 214 -6.42 11.12 13.53
C GLY A 214 -7.30 11.58 12.36
N THR A 215 -6.88 12.65 11.69
CA THR A 215 -7.68 13.38 10.71
C THR A 215 -7.55 12.79 9.30
N LYS A 216 -8.70 12.55 8.64
CA LYS A 216 -8.75 12.06 7.26
C LYS A 216 -8.23 13.11 6.27
N LYS A 217 -7.27 12.72 5.42
CA LYS A 217 -6.66 13.60 4.38
C LYS A 217 -7.29 13.40 2.99
N LEU A 218 -7.82 12.20 2.71
CA LEU A 218 -8.48 11.91 1.44
C LEU A 218 -9.83 12.63 1.36
N GLY A 219 -9.98 13.51 0.39
CA GLY A 219 -11.22 14.25 0.11
C GLY A 219 -11.83 13.92 -1.24
N ILE A 220 -13.02 14.43 -1.52
CA ILE A 220 -13.75 14.22 -2.79
C ILE A 220 -12.94 14.68 -4.01
N LYS A 221 -12.14 15.74 -3.88
CA LYS A 221 -11.27 16.27 -4.96
C LYS A 221 -10.26 15.22 -5.45
N ASN A 222 -9.75 14.38 -4.57
CA ASN A 222 -8.81 13.31 -4.92
C ASN A 222 -9.45 12.24 -5.81
N GLY A 223 -10.77 12.04 -5.73
CA GLY A 223 -11.50 11.12 -6.63
C GLY A 223 -11.36 11.49 -8.10
N GLY A 224 -11.35 12.79 -8.43
CA GLY A 224 -11.12 13.28 -9.79
C GLY A 224 -9.69 13.00 -10.29
N GLU A 225 -8.68 13.14 -9.43
CA GLU A 225 -7.29 12.82 -9.76
C GLU A 225 -7.10 11.32 -10.01
N ILE A 226 -7.68 10.49 -9.14
CA ILE A 226 -7.67 9.03 -9.28
C ILE A 226 -8.33 8.60 -10.60
N PHE A 227 -9.51 9.14 -10.91
CA PHE A 227 -10.20 8.83 -12.17
C PHE A 227 -9.39 9.26 -13.40
N LYS A 228 -8.78 10.45 -13.35
CA LYS A 228 -7.88 10.92 -14.40
C LYS A 228 -6.71 9.97 -14.62
N ARG A 229 -6.12 9.42 -13.54
CA ARG A 229 -5.03 8.44 -13.63
C ARG A 229 -5.51 7.15 -14.32
N ILE A 230 -6.67 6.62 -13.95
CA ILE A 230 -7.26 5.43 -14.61
C ILE A 230 -7.36 5.64 -16.11
N MET A 231 -7.85 6.81 -16.55
CA MET A 231 -7.97 7.15 -17.96
C MET A 231 -6.61 7.27 -18.66
N LEU A 232 -5.62 7.86 -18.00
CA LEU A 232 -4.26 7.98 -18.54
C LEU A 232 -3.60 6.61 -18.75
N GLU A 233 -3.73 5.71 -17.77
CA GLU A 233 -3.17 4.37 -17.88
C GLU A 233 -3.83 3.59 -19.04
N PHE A 234 -5.15 3.67 -19.16
CA PHE A 234 -5.88 3.07 -20.28
C PHE A 234 -5.40 3.56 -21.66
N VAL A 235 -5.20 4.87 -21.81
CA VAL A 235 -4.69 5.44 -23.08
C VAL A 235 -3.26 4.97 -23.37
N ASN A 236 -2.40 4.95 -22.36
CA ASN A 236 -1.01 4.51 -22.48
C ASN A 236 -0.89 3.04 -22.91
N GLU A 237 -1.74 2.16 -22.37
CA GLU A 237 -1.77 0.75 -22.74
C GLU A 237 -2.23 0.54 -24.19
N ASN A 238 -3.30 1.21 -24.60
CA ASN A 238 -3.82 1.08 -25.95
C ASN A 238 -2.83 1.63 -26.99
N SER A 239 -2.11 2.71 -26.68
CA SER A 239 -1.08 3.26 -27.56
C SER A 239 0.09 2.29 -27.80
N LYS A 240 0.44 1.47 -26.79
CA LYS A 240 1.49 0.45 -26.91
C LYS A 240 1.05 -0.82 -27.64
N ARG A 241 -0.26 -1.13 -27.69
CA ARG A 241 -0.80 -2.27 -28.42
C ARG A 241 -0.94 -2.01 -29.93
N ILE A 242 -0.92 -0.74 -30.32
CA ILE A 242 -1.09 -0.29 -31.72
C ILE A 242 0.27 -0.01 -32.40
N ALA A 243 1.34 0.19 -31.62
CA ALA A 243 2.71 0.39 -32.11
C ALA A 243 3.50 -0.93 -32.16
#